data_df25263e617c4157861766514e97d8c1
#
_entry.id   df25263e617c4157861766514e97d8c1
#
_cell.length_a   1.000
_cell.length_b   1.000
_cell.length_c   1.000
_cell.angle_alpha   90.00
_cell.angle_beta   90.00
_cell.angle_gamma   90.00
#
_symmetry.space_group_name_H-M   'P 1'
#
loop_
_entity.id
_entity.type
_entity.pdbx_description
1 polymer ?
#
loop_
_entity_poly.entity_id
_entity_poly.type
_entity_poly.pdbx_seq_one_letter_code
_entity_poly.pdbx_strand_id
1 'polypeptide(L)'
;MIVKEEINGIEIVCETGEYYFSPKGVDRGTRLMLETVPVREGDKVLDLGCGYGVVGIYASKLLGGDHVVMCDILEDAVALSTENLARNGIEGAKVLQSDGLKGVEERDFTLIYSNPPYHTDFSVAKEFIEDGFRKLAVGGRMVMVTKRLEWYKNKLKTVFGGVKVFEAEDYFIFLSEKRALRVEKPKKNTQTMSKKLQRKYGKK
;
A
#
# COMPACT_ATOMS: atom_id res chain seq x y z
N MET A 1 27.14 0.23 1.53
CA MET A 1 27.51 0.80 0.20
C MET A 1 26.53 1.96 -0.10
N ILE A 2 27.06 3.08 -0.63
CA ILE A 2 26.19 4.20 -1.04
C ILE A 2 25.74 3.98 -2.47
N VAL A 3 24.42 4.03 -2.72
CA VAL A 3 23.81 4.01 -4.03
C VAL A 3 23.12 5.34 -4.30
N LYS A 4 23.21 5.79 -5.56
CA LYS A 4 22.51 6.97 -6.07
C LYS A 4 21.64 6.54 -7.21
N GLU A 5 20.38 6.86 -7.14
CA GLU A 5 19.38 6.49 -8.13
C GLU A 5 18.48 7.67 -8.43
N GLU A 6 17.99 7.74 -9.65
CA GLU A 6 16.99 8.71 -10.05
C GLU A 6 15.69 7.98 -10.42
N ILE A 7 14.57 8.38 -9.83
CA ILE A 7 13.23 7.85 -10.10
C ILE A 7 12.32 9.04 -10.42
N ASN A 8 11.75 9.06 -11.62
CA ASN A 8 10.89 10.17 -12.09
C ASN A 8 11.51 11.57 -11.89
N GLY A 9 12.83 11.72 -12.13
CA GLY A 9 13.55 12.96 -11.94
C GLY A 9 13.90 13.31 -10.50
N ILE A 10 13.62 12.44 -9.54
CA ILE A 10 13.95 12.60 -8.12
C ILE A 10 15.19 11.78 -7.79
N GLU A 11 16.28 12.46 -7.44
CA GLU A 11 17.51 11.81 -6.97
C GLU A 11 17.30 11.27 -5.55
N ILE A 12 17.69 10.01 -5.32
CA ILE A 12 17.66 9.32 -4.03
C ILE A 12 19.07 8.82 -3.74
N VAL A 13 19.58 9.15 -2.55
CA VAL A 13 20.88 8.70 -2.08
C VAL A 13 20.70 7.82 -0.86
N CYS A 14 20.98 6.53 -0.98
CA CYS A 14 20.82 5.58 0.11
C CYS A 14 22.10 4.84 0.42
N GLU A 15 22.34 4.61 1.68
CA GLU A 15 23.21 3.54 2.12
C GLU A 15 22.42 2.23 2.11
N THR A 16 23.04 1.15 1.64
CA THR A 16 22.52 -0.20 1.66
C THR A 16 23.61 -1.17 2.11
N GLY A 17 23.25 -2.37 2.54
CA GLY A 17 24.18 -3.38 3.04
C GLY A 17 23.84 -4.77 2.53
N GLU A 18 24.76 -5.71 2.67
CA GLU A 18 24.67 -7.07 2.13
C GLU A 18 23.47 -7.89 2.66
N TYR A 19 22.96 -7.54 3.84
CA TYR A 19 21.86 -8.24 4.51
C TYR A 19 20.49 -7.64 4.24
N TYR A 20 20.41 -6.53 3.47
CA TYR A 20 19.17 -5.88 3.15
C TYR A 20 18.60 -6.31 1.81
N PHE A 21 17.32 -6.15 1.65
CA PHE A 21 16.65 -6.37 0.38
C PHE A 21 17.25 -5.45 -0.70
N SER A 22 17.70 -6.05 -1.82
CA SER A 22 18.37 -5.36 -2.93
C SER A 22 19.66 -4.61 -2.57
N PRO A 23 20.73 -5.31 -2.14
CA PRO A 23 21.95 -4.67 -1.63
C PRO A 23 22.75 -3.89 -2.70
N LYS A 24 22.47 -4.11 -3.98
CA LYS A 24 23.21 -3.51 -5.12
C LYS A 24 22.58 -2.25 -5.69
N GLY A 25 21.42 -1.85 -5.23
CA GLY A 25 20.67 -0.69 -5.75
C GLY A 25 19.19 -0.77 -5.43
N VAL A 26 18.40 0.16 -5.93
CA VAL A 26 16.96 0.15 -5.76
C VAL A 26 16.36 -1.10 -6.42
N ASP A 27 15.55 -1.84 -5.68
CA ASP A 27 14.83 -2.99 -6.21
C ASP A 27 14.01 -2.61 -7.44
N ARG A 28 14.09 -3.43 -8.48
CA ARG A 28 13.41 -3.16 -9.74
C ARG A 28 11.90 -3.06 -9.59
N GLY A 29 11.30 -3.92 -8.76
CA GLY A 29 9.87 -3.87 -8.46
C GLY A 29 9.47 -2.57 -7.77
N THR A 30 10.26 -2.13 -6.79
CA THR A 30 10.05 -0.84 -6.11
C THR A 30 10.11 0.33 -7.09
N ARG A 31 11.11 0.36 -7.97
CA ARG A 31 11.21 1.39 -9.02
C ARG A 31 9.97 1.40 -9.91
N LEU A 32 9.60 0.25 -10.47
CA LEU A 32 8.43 0.11 -11.34
C LEU A 32 7.13 0.52 -10.63
N MET A 33 6.99 0.21 -9.35
CA MET A 33 5.84 0.61 -8.54
C MET A 33 5.71 2.15 -8.45
N LEU A 34 6.80 2.84 -8.15
CA LEU A 34 6.84 4.31 -8.04
C LEU A 34 6.66 5.00 -9.40
N GLU A 35 7.19 4.42 -10.47
CA GLU A 35 7.02 4.92 -11.84
C GLU A 35 5.57 4.72 -12.35
N THR A 36 4.90 3.63 -11.94
CA THR A 36 3.55 3.28 -12.42
C THR A 36 2.44 4.02 -11.68
N VAL A 37 2.57 4.17 -10.37
CA VAL A 37 1.54 4.84 -9.54
C VAL A 37 2.19 5.98 -8.77
N PRO A 38 2.06 7.22 -9.24
CA PRO A 38 2.73 8.35 -8.62
C PRO A 38 2.08 8.80 -7.30
N VAL A 39 2.91 9.38 -6.45
CA VAL A 39 2.48 10.20 -5.31
C VAL A 39 1.76 11.43 -5.84
N ARG A 40 0.71 11.88 -5.17
CA ARG A 40 -0.07 13.08 -5.50
C ARG A 40 0.13 14.15 -4.44
N GLU A 41 0.00 15.40 -4.85
CA GLU A 41 -0.03 16.51 -3.90
C GLU A 41 -1.11 16.28 -2.84
N GLY A 42 -0.74 16.50 -1.56
CA GLY A 42 -1.62 16.29 -0.42
C GLY A 42 -1.76 14.83 0.03
N ASP A 43 -1.06 13.87 -0.58
CA ASP A 43 -1.05 12.50 -0.06
C ASP A 43 -0.44 12.45 1.36
N LYS A 44 -1.01 11.61 2.21
CA LYS A 44 -0.41 11.11 3.46
C LYS A 44 0.02 9.69 3.20
N VAL A 45 1.34 9.49 3.17
CA VAL A 45 1.96 8.26 2.67
C VAL A 45 2.39 7.34 3.80
N LEU A 46 2.14 6.05 3.63
CA LEU A 46 2.74 4.99 4.43
C LEU A 46 3.63 4.11 3.53
N ASP A 47 4.90 3.98 3.91
CA ASP A 47 5.84 3.01 3.38
C ASP A 47 5.84 1.77 4.28
N LEU A 48 5.15 0.71 3.87
CA LEU A 48 4.91 -0.50 4.66
C LEU A 48 5.90 -1.59 4.30
N GLY A 49 6.81 -1.90 5.22
CA GLY A 49 8.00 -2.73 4.99
C GLY A 49 9.07 -1.91 4.27
N CYS A 50 9.51 -0.81 4.90
CA CYS A 50 10.29 0.24 4.25
C CYS A 50 11.72 -0.16 3.88
N GLY A 51 12.27 -1.22 4.50
CA GLY A 51 13.66 -1.61 4.29
C GLY A 51 14.63 -0.45 4.59
N TYR A 52 15.47 -0.09 3.62
CA TYR A 52 16.39 1.04 3.78
C TYR A 52 15.81 2.40 3.31
N GLY A 53 14.49 2.47 3.02
CA GLY A 53 13.76 3.73 2.97
C GLY A 53 13.52 4.35 1.61
N VAL A 54 13.70 3.65 0.51
CA VAL A 54 13.59 4.20 -0.86
C VAL A 54 12.24 4.89 -1.11
N VAL A 55 11.14 4.22 -0.78
CA VAL A 55 9.77 4.73 -1.04
C VAL A 55 9.47 5.94 -0.16
N GLY A 56 9.81 5.85 1.14
CA GLY A 56 9.62 6.95 2.08
C GLY A 56 10.43 8.18 1.71
N ILE A 57 11.71 8.02 1.29
CA ILE A 57 12.56 9.11 0.83
C ILE A 57 11.98 9.75 -0.43
N TYR A 58 11.59 8.94 -1.42
CA TYR A 58 10.96 9.41 -2.65
C TYR A 58 9.71 10.25 -2.36
N ALA A 59 8.81 9.73 -1.53
CA ALA A 59 7.59 10.42 -1.14
C ALA A 59 7.88 11.73 -0.37
N SER A 60 8.84 11.69 0.57
CA SER A 60 9.23 12.85 1.37
C SER A 60 9.84 13.98 0.53
N LYS A 61 10.59 13.66 -0.51
CA LYS A 61 11.12 14.68 -1.44
C LYS A 61 10.03 15.39 -2.24
N LEU A 62 8.89 14.75 -2.45
CA LEU A 62 7.76 15.31 -3.18
C LEU A 62 6.79 16.08 -2.27
N LEU A 63 6.61 15.64 -1.02
CA LEU A 63 5.55 16.13 -0.14
C LEU A 63 6.04 16.86 1.11
N GLY A 64 7.31 16.65 1.48
CA GLY A 64 7.83 16.93 2.82
C GLY A 64 7.67 15.71 3.74
N GLY A 65 8.61 15.58 4.70
CA GLY A 65 8.66 14.42 5.58
C GLY A 65 7.45 14.27 6.50
N ASP A 66 6.85 15.37 6.94
CA ASP A 66 5.66 15.34 7.82
C ASP A 66 4.46 14.58 7.23
N HIS A 67 4.46 14.38 5.92
CA HIS A 67 3.44 13.62 5.19
C HIS A 67 3.73 12.12 5.11
N VAL A 68 4.87 11.64 5.65
CA VAL A 68 5.36 10.29 5.42
C VAL A 68 5.59 9.55 6.74
N VAL A 69 5.02 8.36 6.82
CA VAL A 69 5.27 7.37 7.86
C VAL A 69 5.90 6.15 7.20
N MET A 70 6.91 5.60 7.82
CA MET A 70 7.65 4.42 7.37
C MET A 70 7.66 3.39 8.50
N CYS A 71 7.51 2.12 8.18
CA CYS A 71 7.64 1.08 9.19
C CYS A 71 8.28 -0.20 8.64
N ASP A 72 9.02 -0.86 9.49
CA ASP A 72 9.61 -2.18 9.23
C ASP A 72 9.66 -3.00 10.52
N ILE A 73 9.70 -4.32 10.40
CA ILE A 73 9.83 -5.22 11.54
C ILE A 73 11.28 -5.27 12.06
N LEU A 74 12.26 -5.01 11.19
CA LEU A 74 13.68 -5.08 11.49
C LEU A 74 14.17 -3.75 12.07
N GLU A 75 14.75 -3.79 13.25
CA GLU A 75 15.34 -2.63 13.90
C GLU A 75 16.45 -2.00 13.05
N ASP A 76 17.29 -2.83 12.42
CA ASP A 76 18.36 -2.36 11.53
C ASP A 76 17.81 -1.63 10.30
N ALA A 77 16.67 -2.07 9.74
CA ALA A 77 16.03 -1.38 8.64
C ALA A 77 15.49 -0.01 9.06
N VAL A 78 14.90 0.08 10.25
CA VAL A 78 14.44 1.35 10.86
C VAL A 78 15.60 2.32 11.07
N ALA A 79 16.71 1.84 11.65
CA ALA A 79 17.91 2.65 11.85
C ALA A 79 18.46 3.17 10.52
N LEU A 80 18.66 2.28 9.54
CA LEU A 80 19.24 2.62 8.24
C LEU A 80 18.33 3.56 7.43
N SER A 81 17.02 3.35 7.45
CA SER A 81 16.08 4.25 6.77
C SER A 81 16.07 5.65 7.40
N THR A 82 16.23 5.73 8.74
CA THR A 82 16.37 7.02 9.44
C THR A 82 17.63 7.76 9.02
N GLU A 83 18.78 7.07 8.94
CA GLU A 83 20.03 7.63 8.45
C GLU A 83 19.91 8.07 6.99
N ASN A 84 19.23 7.30 6.16
CA ASN A 84 19.02 7.62 4.77
C ASN A 84 18.11 8.83 4.56
N LEU A 85 17.09 9.03 5.41
CA LEU A 85 16.31 10.27 5.43
C LEU A 85 17.21 11.49 5.70
N ALA A 86 18.05 11.41 6.75
CA ALA A 86 18.98 12.48 7.07
C ALA A 86 19.99 12.74 5.94
N ARG A 87 20.50 11.68 5.28
CA ARG A 87 21.41 11.78 4.12
C ARG A 87 20.77 12.51 2.93
N ASN A 88 19.45 12.46 2.81
CA ASN A 88 18.70 13.19 1.79
C ASN A 88 18.18 14.55 2.26
N GLY A 89 18.55 15.02 3.46
CA GLY A 89 18.12 16.30 4.04
C GLY A 89 16.63 16.32 4.39
N ILE A 90 16.03 15.16 4.68
CA ILE A 90 14.60 15.04 4.99
C ILE A 90 14.42 15.05 6.50
N GLU A 91 13.58 15.97 6.99
CA GLU A 91 13.13 16.07 8.36
C GLU A 91 11.62 15.81 8.44
N GLY A 92 11.09 15.48 9.63
CA GLY A 92 9.66 15.33 9.89
C GLY A 92 9.09 13.94 9.58
N ALA A 93 9.74 13.13 8.73
CA ALA A 93 9.27 11.77 8.46
C ALA A 93 9.40 10.88 9.70
N LYS A 94 8.36 10.09 9.96
CA LYS A 94 8.36 9.13 11.06
C LYS A 94 8.82 7.76 10.58
N VAL A 95 9.76 7.16 11.30
CA VAL A 95 10.19 5.77 11.06
C VAL A 95 9.95 4.97 12.34
N LEU A 96 9.25 3.85 12.22
CA LEU A 96 8.78 3.06 13.35
C LEU A 96 9.17 1.58 13.19
N GLN A 97 9.66 0.96 14.26
CA GLN A 97 9.72 -0.49 14.30
C GLN A 97 8.33 -1.05 14.57
N SER A 98 7.82 -1.91 13.68
CA SER A 98 6.48 -2.46 13.78
C SER A 98 6.35 -3.79 13.07
N ASP A 99 5.70 -4.76 13.72
CA ASP A 99 5.23 -5.98 13.08
C ASP A 99 3.97 -5.66 12.27
N GLY A 100 4.15 -5.47 10.98
CA GLY A 100 3.12 -4.93 10.09
C GLY A 100 2.66 -3.54 10.55
N LEU A 101 1.37 -3.38 10.81
CA LEU A 101 0.78 -2.10 11.23
C LEU A 101 0.37 -2.06 12.71
N LYS A 102 0.81 -3.02 13.53
CA LYS A 102 0.43 -3.13 14.95
C LYS A 102 0.94 -1.95 15.78
N GLY A 103 2.15 -1.45 15.48
CA GLY A 103 2.78 -0.30 16.14
C GLY A 103 2.49 1.06 15.50
N VAL A 104 1.80 1.10 14.37
CA VAL A 104 1.47 2.34 13.67
C VAL A 104 0.15 2.88 14.21
N GLU A 105 0.19 3.98 14.96
CA GLU A 105 -1.02 4.61 15.52
C GLU A 105 -1.76 5.44 14.47
N GLU A 106 -1.03 6.04 13.54
CA GLU A 106 -1.55 6.91 12.49
C GLU A 106 -2.62 6.20 11.65
N ARG A 107 -3.56 7.00 11.18
CA ARG A 107 -4.70 6.58 10.35
C ARG A 107 -4.92 7.57 9.21
N ASP A 108 -5.90 7.25 8.39
CA ASP A 108 -6.36 8.09 7.29
C ASP A 108 -5.25 8.38 6.27
N PHE A 109 -4.42 7.35 6.01
CA PHE A 109 -3.47 7.40 4.91
C PHE A 109 -4.24 7.50 3.58
N THR A 110 -3.73 8.30 2.66
CA THR A 110 -4.30 8.39 1.31
C THR A 110 -3.54 7.53 0.31
N LEU A 111 -2.33 7.10 0.70
CA LEU A 111 -1.49 6.25 -0.12
C LEU A 111 -0.65 5.32 0.76
N ILE A 112 -0.76 4.03 0.52
CA ILE A 112 0.10 3.01 1.13
C ILE A 112 0.86 2.32 0.00
N TYR A 113 2.18 2.31 0.10
CA TYR A 113 3.05 1.50 -0.74
C TYR A 113 3.59 0.30 0.03
N SER A 114 3.73 -0.83 -0.65
CA SER A 114 4.42 -1.99 -0.09
C SER A 114 5.03 -2.88 -1.17
N ASN A 115 6.25 -3.31 -0.93
CA ASN A 115 6.94 -4.35 -1.66
C ASN A 115 7.25 -5.51 -0.69
N PRO A 116 6.28 -6.37 -0.38
CA PRO A 116 6.45 -7.40 0.64
C PRO A 116 7.45 -8.47 0.19
N PRO A 117 8.12 -9.16 1.14
CA PRO A 117 9.10 -10.18 0.81
C PRO A 117 8.48 -11.35 0.02
N TYR A 118 9.14 -11.76 -1.08
CA TYR A 118 8.62 -12.81 -1.98
C TYR A 118 8.77 -14.23 -1.47
N HIS A 119 9.64 -14.45 -0.49
CA HIS A 119 10.05 -15.79 -0.03
C HIS A 119 9.24 -16.29 1.17
N THR A 120 8.38 -15.45 1.75
CA THR A 120 7.48 -15.81 2.83
C THR A 120 6.20 -16.44 2.28
N ASP A 121 5.47 -17.10 3.16
CA ASP A 121 4.08 -17.46 2.87
C ASP A 121 3.23 -16.18 2.70
N PHE A 122 1.98 -16.33 2.32
CA PHE A 122 1.10 -15.19 2.10
C PHE A 122 0.57 -14.52 3.38
N SER A 123 0.98 -14.97 4.57
CA SER A 123 0.46 -14.44 5.84
C SER A 123 0.80 -12.97 6.02
N VAL A 124 2.07 -12.59 5.78
CA VAL A 124 2.53 -11.20 5.85
C VAL A 124 1.77 -10.31 4.86
N ALA A 125 1.70 -10.73 3.61
CA ALA A 125 0.97 -9.98 2.59
C ALA A 125 -0.53 -9.86 2.89
N LYS A 126 -1.13 -10.90 3.50
CA LYS A 126 -2.52 -10.87 3.95
C LYS A 126 -2.74 -9.81 5.02
N GLU A 127 -1.90 -9.79 6.05
CA GLU A 127 -1.96 -8.78 7.13
C GLU A 127 -1.78 -7.37 6.56
N PHE A 128 -0.79 -7.16 5.70
CA PHE A 128 -0.53 -5.87 5.06
C PHE A 128 -1.76 -5.35 4.29
N ILE A 129 -2.44 -6.23 3.54
CA ILE A 129 -3.63 -5.87 2.77
C ILE A 129 -4.81 -5.54 3.69
N GLU A 130 -5.08 -6.40 4.70
CA GLU A 130 -6.24 -6.24 5.59
C GLU A 130 -6.08 -5.03 6.53
N ASP A 131 -4.91 -4.88 7.13
CA ASP A 131 -4.62 -3.78 8.03
C ASP A 131 -4.42 -2.46 7.29
N GLY A 132 -3.76 -2.49 6.12
CA GLY A 132 -3.66 -1.36 5.24
C GLY A 132 -5.04 -0.81 4.84
N PHE A 133 -5.98 -1.69 4.50
CA PHE A 133 -7.36 -1.29 4.24
C PHE A 133 -7.99 -0.56 5.44
N ARG A 134 -7.74 -1.01 6.67
CA ARG A 134 -8.28 -0.36 7.89
C ARG A 134 -7.67 1.01 8.12
N LYS A 135 -6.37 1.19 7.81
CA LYS A 135 -5.59 2.42 8.00
C LYS A 135 -5.80 3.46 6.91
N LEU A 136 -6.28 3.07 5.73
CA LEU A 136 -6.59 4.00 4.64
C LEU A 136 -7.82 4.86 4.94
N ALA A 137 -7.78 6.12 4.52
CA ALA A 137 -8.95 6.96 4.34
C ALA A 137 -9.87 6.42 3.22
N VAL A 138 -11.12 6.83 3.20
CA VAL A 138 -11.99 6.62 2.03
C VAL A 138 -11.42 7.38 0.83
N GLY A 139 -11.30 6.72 -0.32
CA GLY A 139 -10.59 7.24 -1.50
C GLY A 139 -9.08 6.98 -1.47
N GLY A 140 -8.55 6.51 -0.33
CA GLY A 140 -7.14 6.15 -0.20
C GLY A 140 -6.77 4.92 -1.03
N ARG A 141 -5.53 4.87 -1.47
CA ARG A 141 -4.99 3.89 -2.41
C ARG A 141 -3.96 2.99 -1.73
N MET A 142 -4.04 1.70 -2.01
CA MET A 142 -3.00 0.74 -1.69
C MET A 142 -2.31 0.30 -2.97
N VAL A 143 -0.99 0.39 -2.99
CA VAL A 143 -0.13 0.01 -4.11
C VAL A 143 0.83 -1.06 -3.64
N MET A 144 0.85 -2.17 -4.33
CA MET A 144 1.76 -3.27 -4.03
C MET A 144 2.48 -3.74 -5.28
N VAL A 145 3.68 -4.24 -5.12
CA VAL A 145 4.43 -4.88 -6.21
C VAL A 145 4.89 -6.27 -5.81
N THR A 146 4.80 -7.23 -6.74
CA THR A 146 5.25 -8.60 -6.54
C THR A 146 5.37 -9.34 -7.88
N LYS A 147 6.04 -10.51 -7.88
CA LYS A 147 6.05 -11.43 -9.02
C LYS A 147 4.90 -12.46 -9.00
N ARG A 148 3.99 -12.38 -8.03
CA ARG A 148 2.90 -13.35 -7.81
C ARG A 148 1.54 -12.72 -8.13
N LEU A 149 0.97 -13.03 -9.30
CA LEU A 149 -0.28 -12.40 -9.79
C LEU A 149 -1.52 -12.85 -9.04
N GLU A 150 -1.84 -14.14 -9.11
CA GLU A 150 -3.21 -14.61 -8.85
C GLU A 150 -3.66 -14.40 -7.41
N TRP A 151 -2.81 -14.75 -6.44
CA TRP A 151 -3.16 -14.62 -5.04
C TRP A 151 -3.40 -13.15 -4.66
N TYR A 152 -2.47 -12.24 -5.02
CA TYR A 152 -2.58 -10.80 -4.70
C TYR A 152 -3.80 -10.17 -5.36
N LYS A 153 -4.04 -10.45 -6.63
CA LYS A 153 -5.20 -9.98 -7.37
C LYS A 153 -6.52 -10.39 -6.70
N ASN A 154 -6.63 -11.67 -6.33
CA ASN A 154 -7.82 -12.19 -5.68
C ASN A 154 -7.99 -11.61 -4.27
N LYS A 155 -6.92 -11.53 -3.48
CA LYS A 155 -6.96 -10.99 -2.12
C LYS A 155 -7.33 -9.51 -2.10
N LEU A 156 -6.68 -8.69 -2.92
CA LEU A 156 -6.98 -7.26 -3.05
C LEU A 156 -8.41 -7.02 -3.54
N LYS A 157 -8.86 -7.78 -4.54
CA LYS A 157 -10.25 -7.71 -5.02
C LYS A 157 -11.26 -8.04 -3.92
N THR A 158 -10.97 -9.03 -3.09
CA THR A 158 -11.84 -9.44 -1.97
C THR A 158 -11.94 -8.34 -0.92
N VAL A 159 -10.81 -7.71 -0.54
CA VAL A 159 -10.78 -6.72 0.54
C VAL A 159 -11.27 -5.35 0.07
N PHE A 160 -10.85 -4.90 -1.12
CA PHE A 160 -11.14 -3.56 -1.64
C PHE A 160 -12.36 -3.50 -2.58
N GLY A 161 -12.87 -4.65 -3.01
CA GLY A 161 -13.94 -4.71 -4.02
C GLY A 161 -13.48 -4.46 -5.47
N GLY A 162 -12.19 -4.19 -5.68
CA GLY A 162 -11.59 -3.99 -6.99
C GLY A 162 -10.09 -3.82 -6.93
N VAL A 163 -9.41 -4.14 -8.03
CA VAL A 163 -7.97 -3.98 -8.20
C VAL A 163 -7.65 -3.70 -9.67
N LYS A 164 -6.76 -2.75 -9.92
CA LYS A 164 -6.08 -2.60 -11.21
C LYS A 164 -4.75 -3.29 -11.13
N VAL A 165 -4.37 -3.98 -12.19
CA VAL A 165 -3.08 -4.66 -12.31
C VAL A 165 -2.36 -4.08 -13.50
N PHE A 166 -1.10 -3.72 -13.28
CA PHE A 166 -0.18 -3.30 -14.34
C PHE A 166 0.95 -4.33 -14.39
N GLU A 167 1.24 -4.81 -15.59
CA GLU A 167 2.35 -5.73 -15.84
C GLU A 167 3.54 -4.93 -16.36
N ALA A 168 4.68 -5.07 -15.71
CA ALA A 168 5.92 -4.44 -16.11
C ALA A 168 7.08 -5.43 -15.91
N GLU A 169 7.69 -5.86 -17.01
CA GLU A 169 8.72 -6.90 -17.01
C GLU A 169 8.17 -8.21 -16.40
N ASP A 170 8.77 -8.72 -15.31
CA ASP A 170 8.33 -9.89 -14.56
C ASP A 170 7.62 -9.55 -13.24
N TYR A 171 7.19 -8.28 -13.11
CA TYR A 171 6.48 -7.76 -11.95
C TYR A 171 5.02 -7.41 -12.25
N PHE A 172 4.20 -7.51 -11.22
CA PHE A 172 2.82 -7.05 -11.21
C PHE A 172 2.67 -5.95 -10.18
N ILE A 173 2.22 -4.77 -10.62
CA ILE A 173 1.89 -3.64 -9.75
C ILE A 173 0.37 -3.62 -9.58
N PHE A 174 -0.07 -3.65 -8.33
CA PHE A 174 -1.47 -3.66 -7.95
C PHE A 174 -1.87 -2.31 -7.38
N LEU A 175 -2.98 -1.77 -7.85
CA LEU A 175 -3.59 -0.56 -7.33
C LEU A 175 -5.03 -0.86 -6.90
N SER A 176 -5.32 -0.71 -5.62
CA SER A 176 -6.65 -0.83 -5.04
C SER A 176 -7.03 0.44 -4.28
N GLU A 177 -8.28 0.85 -4.37
CA GLU A 177 -8.83 2.04 -3.72
C GLU A 177 -9.89 1.66 -2.70
N LYS A 178 -9.78 2.21 -1.49
CA LYS A 178 -10.80 2.06 -0.45
C LYS A 178 -12.00 2.92 -0.78
N ARG A 179 -13.06 2.29 -1.24
CA ARG A 179 -14.31 2.97 -1.58
C ARG A 179 -15.20 3.10 -0.35
N ALA A 180 -16.01 4.17 -0.31
CA ALA A 180 -17.08 4.25 0.67
C ALA A 180 -17.99 3.01 0.55
N LEU A 181 -18.37 2.45 1.70
CA LEU A 181 -19.39 1.41 1.70
C LEU A 181 -20.63 1.98 0.98
N ARG A 182 -21.07 1.33 -0.08
CA ARG A 182 -22.39 1.65 -0.64
C ARG A 182 -23.41 1.37 0.46
N VAL A 183 -24.03 2.40 1.00
CA VAL A 183 -25.23 2.25 1.81
C VAL A 183 -26.25 1.62 0.84
N GLU A 184 -26.48 0.32 0.96
CA GLU A 184 -27.57 -0.31 0.23
C GLU A 184 -28.82 0.45 0.63
N LYS A 185 -29.46 1.11 -0.35
CA LYS A 185 -30.80 1.66 -0.13
C LYS A 185 -31.64 0.49 0.40
N PRO A 186 -32.37 0.66 1.51
CA PRO A 186 -33.21 -0.41 2.03
C PRO A 186 -34.05 -0.94 0.85
N LYS A 187 -33.92 -2.22 0.58
CA LYS A 187 -34.78 -2.87 -0.42
C LYS A 187 -36.20 -2.53 0.01
N LYS A 188 -36.91 -1.73 -0.81
CA LYS A 188 -38.34 -1.52 -0.59
C LYS A 188 -38.94 -2.93 -0.59
N ASN A 189 -39.37 -3.37 0.59
CA ASN A 189 -40.09 -4.61 0.74
C ASN A 189 -41.47 -4.43 0.07
N THR A 190 -41.50 -4.43 -1.24
CA THR A 190 -42.72 -4.67 -1.98
C THR A 190 -42.98 -6.16 -1.83
N GLN A 191 -43.59 -6.55 -0.71
CA GLN A 191 -44.30 -7.82 -0.65
C GLN A 191 -45.51 -7.72 -1.61
N THR A 192 -45.21 -7.78 -2.88
CA THR A 192 -46.24 -8.09 -3.89
C THR A 192 -46.51 -9.57 -3.78
N MET A 193 -47.64 -9.92 -3.20
CA MET A 193 -48.14 -11.27 -3.20
C MET A 193 -48.02 -11.83 -4.65
N SER A 194 -47.43 -13.03 -4.78
CA SER A 194 -47.31 -13.68 -6.08
C SER A 194 -48.70 -13.76 -6.72
N LYS A 195 -48.78 -13.64 -8.04
CA LYS A 195 -50.05 -13.73 -8.79
C LYS A 195 -50.89 -14.99 -8.43
N LYS A 196 -50.22 -16.05 -7.99
CA LYS A 196 -50.83 -17.30 -7.53
C LYS A 196 -51.51 -17.15 -6.16
N LEU A 197 -50.94 -16.39 -5.23
CA LEU A 197 -51.53 -16.07 -3.93
C LEU A 197 -52.68 -15.04 -4.07
N GLN A 198 -52.53 -14.04 -4.95
CA GLN A 198 -53.60 -13.06 -5.24
C GLN A 198 -54.85 -13.75 -5.85
N ARG A 199 -54.68 -14.78 -6.71
CA ARG A 199 -55.81 -15.57 -7.24
C ARG A 199 -56.48 -16.44 -6.17
N LYS A 200 -55.76 -16.88 -5.13
CA LYS A 200 -56.29 -17.77 -4.09
C LYS A 200 -56.95 -17.02 -2.92
N TYR A 201 -56.52 -15.80 -2.63
CA TYR A 201 -56.96 -15.04 -1.45
C TYR A 201 -57.44 -13.62 -1.75
N GLY A 202 -57.48 -13.19 -3.01
CA GLY A 202 -57.89 -11.87 -3.45
C GLY A 202 -59.38 -11.73 -3.88
N LYS A 203 -60.25 -12.64 -3.43
CA LYS A 203 -61.71 -12.51 -3.61
C LYS A 203 -62.34 -12.29 -2.24
N LYS A 204 -62.58 -11.04 -1.89
CA LYS A 204 -63.76 -10.54 -1.19
C LYS A 204 -64.14 -9.23 -1.78
#